data_dfa0e819c8c6dc80a6a308ebece29058
#
_entry.id   dfa0e819c8c6dc80a6a308ebece29058
#
_cell.length_a   1.000
_cell.length_b   1.000
_cell.length_c   1.000
_cell.angle_alpha   90.00
_cell.angle_beta   90.00
_cell.angle_gamma   90.00
#
_symmetry.space_group_name_H-M   'P 1'
#
loop_
_entity.id
_entity.type
_entity.pdbx_description
1 polymer ?
#
loop_
_entity_poly.entity_id
_entity_poly.type
_entity_poly.pdbx_seq_one_letter_code
_entity_poly.pdbx_strand_id
1 'polypeptide(L)'
;MFGRPLANYEEIEERLPKKKALAIFSSDPISSSAYATEEILRVLVLAGTGALLLSLPIAAAIALLLAVVSTSYRQIGYAYPSGGGAYAVARANLGRLPSLVAAGALLVDYVMTVAVSTASAVAQITSAIPELFDARVVIGTLAILLITIGNLRGLRESGNIFAIPTYLFVGSAFLMIALGSVRLLLFGDGGAPPDPLPGAPDPLQAVGLLLILRAFASGSVALTGTEAIANGVPAFKPPEPVNAAKTLTAVAILLAILFIGITFVADGYGIVPIDEPVSQTVISQVAATVYGDGSAGYYLFQTFTALILFLAANTSYNAFPRLAAILATDGYMPRQFSFKGDRLAFTAGIVILSAIAITLLVVFGGDTHALIPLYSVGVFVSFTISQGGMVRHWAEERGPGWQRRLAINGFGCVLTGIVAVVVTVAKAPTSLLVAIVIPLLVLMMLFIHRQYQASRERLAVPSQGVLPGPSREERVVVPVPDINRAVVHAINVGRSIDPDVRAVYIADHADEGARMRERWVRQMPDVPLVVVESPYRALVGPLLSYLDVLGAAWPPDKPEPITFVVIPEYVARSWWERMLYNQSAKRLRQALLGRPHTVVVDVPYQRDDGLEEPGRDEPRETAANGTRTPTS
;
A
#
# COMPACT_ATOMS: atom_id res chain seq x y z
N MET A 1 -7.39 -20.80 2.35
CA MET A 1 -6.82 -20.31 3.61
C MET A 1 -7.43 -18.99 4.11
N PHE A 2 -8.07 -18.19 3.26
CA PHE A 2 -8.46 -16.81 3.57
C PHE A 2 -9.98 -16.57 3.67
N GLY A 3 -10.81 -17.61 3.87
CA GLY A 3 -12.28 -17.54 3.93
C GLY A 3 -12.94 -17.41 2.55
N ARG A 4 -14.28 -17.26 2.51
CA ARG A 4 -15.04 -17.15 1.25
C ARG A 4 -14.78 -15.80 0.57
N PRO A 5 -14.81 -15.70 -0.77
CA PRO A 5 -14.85 -14.43 -1.48
C PRO A 5 -16.07 -13.60 -1.08
N LEU A 6 -15.89 -12.26 -1.00
CA LEU A 6 -16.96 -11.30 -0.71
C LEU A 6 -17.48 -10.69 -2.00
N ALA A 7 -18.79 -10.53 -2.13
CA ALA A 7 -19.40 -9.89 -3.28
C ALA A 7 -19.36 -8.35 -3.15
N ASN A 8 -19.32 -7.63 -4.29
CA ASN A 8 -19.18 -6.16 -4.30
C ASN A 8 -20.31 -5.43 -3.55
N TYR A 9 -21.53 -6.01 -3.45
CA TYR A 9 -22.63 -5.40 -2.72
C TYR A 9 -22.45 -5.49 -1.19
N GLU A 10 -21.65 -6.43 -0.68
CA GLU A 10 -21.34 -6.56 0.75
C GLU A 10 -20.48 -5.39 1.26
N GLU A 11 -19.81 -4.63 0.37
CA GLU A 11 -19.02 -3.45 0.74
C GLU A 11 -19.88 -2.32 1.36
N ILE A 12 -21.14 -2.21 0.98
CA ILE A 12 -22.06 -1.18 1.48
C ILE A 12 -22.53 -1.48 2.91
N GLU A 13 -22.66 -2.75 3.26
CA GLU A 13 -23.10 -3.19 4.60
C GLU A 13 -22.01 -2.98 5.66
N GLU A 14 -20.75 -2.85 5.25
CA GLU A 14 -19.58 -2.65 6.14
C GLU A 14 -19.37 -1.18 6.57
N ARG A 15 -20.24 -0.23 6.23
CA ARG A 15 -20.09 1.17 6.64
C ARG A 15 -20.19 1.33 8.16
N LEU A 16 -19.31 2.16 8.70
CA LEU A 16 -19.07 2.28 10.13
C LEU A 16 -20.07 3.21 10.83
N PRO A 17 -20.71 2.80 11.93
CA PRO A 17 -21.44 3.71 12.80
C PRO A 17 -20.47 4.63 13.56
N LYS A 18 -20.92 5.83 13.98
CA LYS A 18 -20.10 6.89 14.59
C LYS A 18 -19.18 6.41 15.71
N LYS A 19 -19.67 5.57 16.63
CA LYS A 19 -18.87 5.08 17.77
C LYS A 19 -17.70 4.20 17.30
N LYS A 20 -17.93 3.29 16.36
CA LYS A 20 -16.88 2.44 15.80
C LYS A 20 -15.93 3.25 14.92
N ALA A 21 -16.47 4.16 14.10
CA ALA A 21 -15.68 5.06 13.28
C ALA A 21 -14.79 5.98 14.13
N LEU A 22 -15.32 6.52 15.26
CA LEU A 22 -14.51 7.27 16.21
C LEU A 22 -13.32 6.45 16.69
N ALA A 23 -13.55 5.24 17.16
CA ALA A 23 -12.47 4.40 17.69
C ALA A 23 -11.42 4.01 16.65
N ILE A 24 -11.85 3.70 15.41
CA ILE A 24 -10.94 3.28 14.34
C ILE A 24 -10.12 4.45 13.79
N PHE A 25 -10.79 5.56 13.45
CA PHE A 25 -10.11 6.72 12.84
C PHE A 25 -9.41 7.64 13.85
N SER A 26 -9.72 7.53 15.16
CA SER A 26 -9.05 8.31 16.20
C SER A 26 -7.80 7.64 16.76
N SER A 27 -7.60 6.35 16.53
CA SER A 27 -6.44 5.64 17.08
C SER A 27 -5.12 6.29 16.65
N ASP A 28 -5.00 6.69 15.41
CA ASP A 28 -3.82 7.35 14.88
C ASP A 28 -3.61 8.76 15.48
N PRO A 29 -4.54 9.74 15.36
CA PRO A 29 -4.33 11.03 16.00
C PRO A 29 -4.15 10.92 17.53
N ILE A 30 -4.95 10.14 18.23
CA ILE A 30 -4.89 10.05 19.69
C ILE A 30 -3.59 9.40 20.16
N SER A 31 -3.08 8.40 19.46
CA SER A 31 -1.82 7.74 19.81
C SER A 31 -0.62 8.68 19.70
N SER A 32 -0.67 9.72 18.87
CA SER A 32 0.41 10.71 18.79
C SER A 32 0.60 11.51 20.07
N SER A 33 -0.41 11.58 20.96
CA SER A 33 -0.23 12.14 22.31
C SER A 33 0.78 11.37 23.16
N ALA A 34 1.06 10.11 22.84
CA ALA A 34 2.01 9.28 23.59
C ALA A 34 3.48 9.71 23.39
N TYR A 35 3.81 10.31 22.23
CA TYR A 35 5.19 10.69 21.92
C TYR A 35 5.37 12.20 21.63
N ALA A 36 4.30 12.94 21.37
CA ALA A 36 4.42 14.36 20.98
C ALA A 36 4.99 15.25 22.11
N THR A 37 4.62 15.00 23.36
CA THR A 37 5.19 15.72 24.52
C THR A 37 6.70 15.44 24.62
N GLU A 38 7.11 14.21 24.47
CA GLU A 38 8.51 13.81 24.47
C GLU A 38 9.33 14.51 23.40
N GLU A 39 8.79 14.64 22.17
CA GLU A 39 9.44 15.37 21.09
C GLU A 39 9.65 16.86 21.38
N ILE A 40 8.76 17.51 22.12
CA ILE A 40 8.96 18.89 22.60
C ILE A 40 10.10 18.92 23.63
N LEU A 41 10.03 18.05 24.65
CA LEU A 41 10.97 18.04 25.76
C LEU A 41 12.40 17.69 25.28
N ARG A 42 12.56 16.76 24.32
CA ARG A 42 13.85 16.41 23.71
C ARG A 42 14.55 17.59 23.03
N VAL A 43 13.78 18.50 22.47
CA VAL A 43 14.37 19.73 21.88
C VAL A 43 14.67 20.76 22.96
N LEU A 44 13.77 20.94 23.92
CA LEU A 44 13.93 21.98 24.97
C LEU A 44 15.07 21.66 25.94
N VAL A 45 15.30 20.38 26.27
CA VAL A 45 16.38 19.93 27.17
C VAL A 45 17.76 20.34 26.65
N LEU A 46 17.94 20.56 25.36
CA LEU A 46 19.19 21.07 24.77
C LEU A 46 19.58 22.47 25.28
N ALA A 47 18.61 23.22 25.80
CA ALA A 47 18.86 24.54 26.42
C ALA A 47 18.81 24.49 27.97
N GLY A 48 18.87 23.28 28.54
CA GLY A 48 18.82 23.05 29.97
C GLY A 48 17.40 22.87 30.51
N THR A 49 17.31 22.41 31.76
CA THR A 49 16.04 22.06 32.40
C THR A 49 15.07 23.21 32.54
N GLY A 50 15.57 24.46 32.74
CA GLY A 50 14.74 25.66 32.80
C GLY A 50 13.95 25.93 31.50
N ALA A 51 14.43 25.46 30.35
CA ALA A 51 13.71 25.60 29.08
C ALA A 51 12.47 24.70 28.99
N LEU A 52 12.37 23.63 29.80
CA LEU A 52 11.24 22.70 29.82
C LEU A 52 9.93 23.41 30.19
N LEU A 53 9.95 24.52 30.95
CA LEU A 53 8.79 25.36 31.25
C LEU A 53 8.09 25.90 29.99
N LEU A 54 8.78 25.94 28.86
CA LEU A 54 8.19 26.35 27.57
C LEU A 54 7.36 25.22 26.92
N SER A 55 7.38 24.01 27.46
CA SER A 55 6.65 22.86 26.90
C SER A 55 5.15 23.12 26.85
N LEU A 56 4.56 23.64 27.91
CA LEU A 56 3.12 23.90 27.99
C LEU A 56 2.65 25.04 27.04
N PRO A 57 3.29 26.21 26.96
CA PRO A 57 2.99 27.21 25.94
C PRO A 57 3.11 26.67 24.51
N ILE A 58 4.13 25.88 24.22
CA ILE A 58 4.31 25.26 22.90
C ILE A 58 3.18 24.24 22.62
N ALA A 59 2.83 23.40 23.58
CA ALA A 59 1.71 22.46 23.45
C ALA A 59 0.38 23.19 23.21
N ALA A 60 0.14 24.31 23.89
CA ALA A 60 -1.05 25.14 23.67
C ALA A 60 -1.08 25.76 22.25
N ALA A 61 0.06 26.21 21.73
CA ALA A 61 0.18 26.71 20.37
C ALA A 61 -0.05 25.58 19.32
N ILE A 62 0.44 24.36 19.58
CA ILE A 62 0.17 23.19 18.73
C ILE A 62 -1.31 22.80 18.78
N ALA A 63 -1.97 22.87 19.93
CA ALA A 63 -3.40 22.61 20.05
C ALA A 63 -4.24 23.65 19.29
N LEU A 64 -3.79 24.92 19.23
CA LEU A 64 -4.41 25.94 18.39
C LEU A 64 -4.25 25.60 16.89
N LEU A 65 -3.05 25.17 16.47
CA LEU A 65 -2.81 24.69 15.10
C LEU A 65 -3.72 23.50 14.77
N LEU A 66 -3.88 22.54 15.70
CA LEU A 66 -4.80 21.41 15.56
C LEU A 66 -6.24 21.88 15.32
N ALA A 67 -6.71 22.90 16.04
CA ALA A 67 -8.05 23.44 15.84
C ALA A 67 -8.22 24.06 14.44
N VAL A 68 -7.21 24.75 13.93
CA VAL A 68 -7.20 25.32 12.58
C VAL A 68 -7.22 24.22 11.52
N VAL A 69 -6.32 23.25 11.61
CA VAL A 69 -6.20 22.11 10.68
C VAL A 69 -7.48 21.29 10.68
N SER A 70 -8.01 20.93 11.86
CA SER A 70 -9.25 20.16 11.97
C SER A 70 -10.46 20.91 11.39
N THR A 71 -10.50 22.24 11.55
CA THR A 71 -11.56 23.06 10.95
C THR A 71 -11.46 23.08 9.42
N SER A 72 -10.23 23.12 8.88
CA SER A 72 -9.98 23.00 7.43
C SER A 72 -10.43 21.63 6.91
N TYR A 73 -10.01 20.53 7.55
CA TYR A 73 -10.36 19.19 7.13
C TYR A 73 -11.86 18.87 7.26
N ARG A 74 -12.57 19.48 8.20
CA ARG A 74 -14.04 19.44 8.22
C ARG A 74 -14.63 20.02 6.94
N GLN A 75 -14.10 21.15 6.46
CA GLN A 75 -14.58 21.77 5.21
C GLN A 75 -14.28 20.88 4.02
N ILE A 76 -13.11 20.22 4.00
CA ILE A 76 -12.76 19.25 2.95
C ILE A 76 -13.75 18.09 2.93
N GLY A 77 -14.08 17.50 4.09
CA GLY A 77 -15.04 16.41 4.18
C GLY A 77 -16.45 16.75 3.62
N TYR A 78 -16.86 18.03 3.72
CA TYR A 78 -18.10 18.50 3.11
C TYR A 78 -17.99 18.78 1.61
N ALA A 79 -16.87 19.39 1.17
CA ALA A 79 -16.65 19.75 -0.22
C ALA A 79 -16.31 18.54 -1.10
N TYR A 80 -15.63 17.53 -0.53
CA TYR A 80 -15.14 16.34 -1.24
C TYR A 80 -15.58 15.03 -0.56
N PRO A 81 -16.89 14.72 -0.57
CA PRO A 81 -17.43 13.55 0.15
C PRO A 81 -16.99 12.20 -0.43
N SER A 82 -16.49 12.18 -1.66
CA SER A 82 -15.91 10.97 -2.28
C SER A 82 -14.58 10.52 -1.66
N GLY A 83 -14.01 11.31 -0.74
CA GLY A 83 -12.71 11.04 -0.14
C GLY A 83 -11.53 11.50 -1.00
N GLY A 84 -10.33 11.01 -0.71
CA GLY A 84 -9.10 11.39 -1.42
C GLY A 84 -8.37 12.61 -0.84
N GLY A 85 -8.95 13.27 0.20
CA GLY A 85 -8.31 14.29 1.03
C GLY A 85 -7.51 15.33 0.25
N ALA A 86 -6.25 15.52 0.65
CA ALA A 86 -5.36 16.53 0.06
C ALA A 86 -5.13 16.32 -1.45
N TYR A 87 -5.07 15.06 -1.92
CA TYR A 87 -4.94 14.76 -3.35
C TYR A 87 -6.15 15.25 -4.15
N ALA A 88 -7.37 14.93 -3.68
CA ALA A 88 -8.60 15.33 -4.38
C ALA A 88 -8.77 16.85 -4.41
N VAL A 89 -8.52 17.52 -3.28
CA VAL A 89 -8.56 18.98 -3.18
C VAL A 89 -7.55 19.64 -4.11
N ALA A 90 -6.30 19.17 -4.08
CA ALA A 90 -5.25 19.73 -4.93
C ALA A 90 -5.53 19.48 -6.42
N ARG A 91 -6.05 18.31 -6.78
CA ARG A 91 -6.41 17.98 -8.17
C ARG A 91 -7.51 18.89 -8.71
N ALA A 92 -8.53 19.13 -7.90
CA ALA A 92 -9.67 19.96 -8.30
C ALA A 92 -9.30 21.46 -8.41
N ASN A 93 -8.44 21.97 -7.51
CA ASN A 93 -8.21 23.40 -7.40
C ASN A 93 -6.83 23.87 -7.86
N LEU A 94 -5.77 23.11 -7.62
CA LEU A 94 -4.39 23.53 -7.89
C LEU A 94 -3.79 22.88 -9.15
N GLY A 95 -4.44 21.85 -9.68
CA GLY A 95 -4.01 21.15 -10.88
C GLY A 95 -3.09 19.96 -10.63
N ARG A 96 -2.46 19.48 -11.71
CA ARG A 96 -1.79 18.18 -11.78
C ARG A 96 -0.58 18.07 -10.85
N LEU A 97 0.39 18.97 -10.93
CA LEU A 97 1.64 18.85 -10.18
C LEU A 97 1.44 18.95 -8.66
N PRO A 98 0.74 19.96 -8.12
CA PRO A 98 0.47 20.02 -6.68
C PRO A 98 -0.30 18.80 -6.17
N SER A 99 -1.23 18.24 -6.97
CA SER A 99 -1.96 17.04 -6.56
C SER A 99 -1.04 15.81 -6.44
N LEU A 100 -0.08 15.64 -7.34
CA LEU A 100 0.89 14.54 -7.26
C LEU A 100 1.87 14.72 -6.11
N VAL A 101 2.27 15.96 -5.80
CA VAL A 101 3.08 16.24 -4.59
C VAL A 101 2.30 15.91 -3.33
N ALA A 102 1.03 16.30 -3.23
CA ALA A 102 0.16 15.93 -2.11
C ALA A 102 -0.03 14.42 -1.99
N ALA A 103 -0.20 13.72 -3.12
CA ALA A 103 -0.29 12.26 -3.14
C ALA A 103 1.00 11.59 -2.67
N GLY A 104 2.17 12.04 -3.16
CA GLY A 104 3.47 11.54 -2.73
C GLY A 104 3.72 11.77 -1.24
N ALA A 105 3.36 12.97 -0.74
CA ALA A 105 3.44 13.31 0.67
C ALA A 105 2.56 12.41 1.55
N LEU A 106 1.30 12.15 1.15
CA LEU A 106 0.40 11.23 1.85
C LEU A 106 0.88 9.78 1.80
N LEU A 107 1.45 9.32 0.68
CA LEU A 107 1.99 7.95 0.61
C LEU A 107 3.17 7.77 1.57
N VAL A 108 4.06 8.76 1.65
CA VAL A 108 5.15 8.77 2.63
C VAL A 108 4.59 8.79 4.06
N ASP A 109 3.64 9.65 4.32
CA ASP A 109 2.97 9.80 5.61
C ASP A 109 2.40 8.45 6.10
N TYR A 110 1.63 7.74 5.29
CA TYR A 110 1.06 6.44 5.68
C TYR A 110 2.10 5.35 5.92
N VAL A 111 3.20 5.35 5.16
CA VAL A 111 4.32 4.42 5.41
C VAL A 111 4.98 4.76 6.74
N MET A 112 5.22 6.04 7.00
CA MET A 112 5.83 6.51 8.24
C MET A 112 4.93 6.26 9.45
N THR A 113 3.60 6.41 9.31
CA THR A 113 2.63 6.06 10.36
C THR A 113 2.81 4.62 10.82
N VAL A 114 2.96 3.66 9.88
CA VAL A 114 3.19 2.25 10.27
C VAL A 114 4.52 2.10 11.01
N ALA A 115 5.59 2.68 10.49
CA ALA A 115 6.93 2.52 11.07
C ALA A 115 7.04 3.20 12.44
N VAL A 116 6.62 4.48 12.55
CA VAL A 116 6.69 5.29 13.78
C VAL A 116 5.77 4.72 14.86
N SER A 117 4.50 4.43 14.53
CA SER A 117 3.55 3.90 15.52
C SER A 117 3.97 2.52 16.02
N THR A 118 4.53 1.67 15.14
CA THR A 118 5.05 0.37 15.58
C THR A 118 6.30 0.54 16.45
N ALA A 119 7.25 1.40 16.08
CA ALA A 119 8.43 1.68 16.88
C ALA A 119 8.05 2.25 18.25
N SER A 120 7.11 3.21 18.29
CA SER A 120 6.58 3.79 19.54
C SER A 120 5.85 2.76 20.40
N ALA A 121 5.09 1.84 19.81
CA ALA A 121 4.44 0.75 20.53
C ALA A 121 5.46 -0.18 21.21
N VAL A 122 6.52 -0.51 20.48
CA VAL A 122 7.62 -1.32 21.00
C VAL A 122 8.38 -0.56 22.10
N ALA A 123 8.56 0.76 21.96
CA ALA A 123 9.17 1.60 22.99
C ALA A 123 8.38 1.59 24.30
N GLN A 124 7.03 1.50 24.25
CA GLN A 124 6.23 1.31 25.48
C GLN A 124 6.46 -0.06 26.11
N ILE A 125 6.59 -1.11 25.29
CA ILE A 125 6.87 -2.47 25.77
C ILE A 125 8.26 -2.51 26.42
N THR A 126 9.28 -1.96 25.77
CA THR A 126 10.65 -1.96 26.28
C THR A 126 10.83 -1.01 27.47
N SER A 127 10.02 0.05 27.60
CA SER A 127 9.96 0.88 28.80
C SER A 127 9.42 0.10 30.01
N ALA A 128 8.46 -0.82 29.78
CA ALA A 128 7.89 -1.66 30.84
C ALA A 128 8.75 -2.89 31.13
N ILE A 129 9.46 -3.41 30.13
CA ILE A 129 10.30 -4.62 30.19
C ILE A 129 11.63 -4.31 29.48
N PRO A 130 12.60 -3.69 30.18
CA PRO A 130 13.86 -3.24 29.59
C PRO A 130 14.69 -4.35 28.93
N GLU A 131 14.55 -5.60 29.37
CA GLU A 131 15.26 -6.77 28.81
C GLU A 131 14.89 -7.05 27.35
N LEU A 132 13.77 -6.52 26.86
CA LEU A 132 13.32 -6.67 25.49
C LEU A 132 13.89 -5.59 24.54
N PHE A 133 14.68 -4.64 25.04
CA PHE A 133 15.19 -3.52 24.25
C PHE A 133 16.02 -3.97 23.04
N ASP A 134 16.90 -4.96 23.22
CA ASP A 134 17.71 -5.50 22.12
C ASP A 134 16.88 -6.21 21.05
N ALA A 135 15.70 -6.70 21.41
CA ALA A 135 14.78 -7.38 20.50
C ALA A 135 13.79 -6.42 19.80
N ARG A 136 13.88 -5.09 20.02
CA ARG A 136 12.90 -4.09 19.54
C ARG A 136 12.60 -4.16 18.04
N VAL A 137 13.62 -4.38 17.21
CA VAL A 137 13.43 -4.50 15.74
C VAL A 137 12.68 -5.78 15.37
N VAL A 138 12.99 -6.88 16.06
CA VAL A 138 12.32 -8.17 15.82
C VAL A 138 10.86 -8.11 16.26
N ILE A 139 10.58 -7.56 17.44
CA ILE A 139 9.20 -7.39 17.95
C ILE A 139 8.39 -6.51 17.01
N GLY A 140 8.95 -5.37 16.56
CA GLY A 140 8.28 -4.47 15.63
C GLY A 140 8.02 -5.11 14.26
N THR A 141 8.99 -5.85 13.73
CA THR A 141 8.82 -6.59 12.47
C THR A 141 7.72 -7.64 12.57
N LEU A 142 7.70 -8.43 13.65
CA LEU A 142 6.64 -9.41 13.88
C LEU A 142 5.27 -8.76 14.04
N ALA A 143 5.19 -7.60 14.70
CA ALA A 143 3.95 -6.85 14.83
C ALA A 143 3.43 -6.37 13.47
N ILE A 144 4.29 -5.79 12.61
CA ILE A 144 3.91 -5.38 11.25
C ILE A 144 3.44 -6.59 10.44
N LEU A 145 4.13 -7.73 10.50
CA LEU A 145 3.71 -8.96 9.82
C LEU A 145 2.34 -9.46 10.29
N LEU A 146 2.08 -9.42 11.60
CA LEU A 146 0.79 -9.78 12.19
C LEU A 146 -0.34 -8.87 11.69
N ILE A 147 -0.12 -7.54 11.71
CA ILE A 147 -1.06 -6.54 11.19
C ILE A 147 -1.31 -6.79 9.68
N THR A 148 -0.25 -7.08 8.92
CA THR A 148 -0.33 -7.40 7.48
C THR A 148 -1.21 -8.61 7.22
N ILE A 149 -0.96 -9.72 7.92
CA ILE A 149 -1.75 -10.96 7.78
C ILE A 149 -3.21 -10.69 8.15
N GLY A 150 -3.44 -9.92 9.21
CA GLY A 150 -4.78 -9.51 9.62
C GLY A 150 -5.53 -8.75 8.51
N ASN A 151 -4.89 -7.74 7.92
CA ASN A 151 -5.48 -6.94 6.85
C ASN A 151 -5.68 -7.72 5.55
N LEU A 152 -4.76 -8.62 5.20
CA LEU A 152 -4.93 -9.52 4.05
C LEU A 152 -6.08 -10.51 4.24
N ARG A 153 -6.38 -10.89 5.49
CA ARG A 153 -7.55 -11.73 5.84
C ARG A 153 -8.87 -10.98 5.88
N GLY A 154 -8.85 -9.66 5.71
CA GLY A 154 -10.07 -8.86 5.74
C GLY A 154 -10.65 -8.66 7.15
N LEU A 155 -9.80 -8.45 8.17
CA LEU A 155 -10.20 -8.18 9.57
C LEU A 155 -11.02 -6.88 9.74
N ARG A 156 -11.53 -6.30 8.66
CA ARG A 156 -12.44 -5.14 8.70
C ARG A 156 -13.70 -5.39 9.54
N GLU A 157 -14.09 -6.63 9.70
CA GLU A 157 -15.36 -7.05 10.33
C GLU A 157 -15.43 -6.80 11.85
N SER A 158 -14.31 -6.45 12.50
CA SER A 158 -14.24 -6.40 13.96
C SER A 158 -14.04 -4.99 14.53
N GLY A 159 -14.88 -4.03 14.13
CA GLY A 159 -14.87 -2.67 14.71
C GLY A 159 -14.94 -2.65 16.25
N ASN A 160 -15.36 -3.74 16.90
CA ASN A 160 -15.31 -3.87 18.36
C ASN A 160 -13.90 -4.17 18.87
N ILE A 161 -13.09 -4.96 18.14
CA ILE A 161 -11.70 -5.26 18.53
C ILE A 161 -10.85 -3.98 18.52
N PHE A 162 -11.10 -3.06 17.58
CA PHE A 162 -10.39 -1.80 17.49
C PHE A 162 -10.91 -0.76 18.51
N ALA A 163 -12.18 -0.82 18.91
CA ALA A 163 -12.77 0.14 19.83
C ALA A 163 -12.29 -0.05 21.26
N ILE A 164 -12.11 -1.27 21.73
CA ILE A 164 -11.76 -1.57 23.12
C ILE A 164 -10.40 -0.95 23.51
N PRO A 165 -9.28 -1.20 22.81
CA PRO A 165 -7.99 -0.60 23.16
C PRO A 165 -8.01 0.93 23.12
N THR A 166 -8.68 1.53 22.12
CA THR A 166 -8.77 2.99 22.01
C THR A 166 -9.46 3.60 23.23
N TYR A 167 -10.62 3.07 23.64
CA TYR A 167 -11.33 3.58 24.81
C TYR A 167 -10.63 3.29 26.12
N LEU A 168 -9.93 2.16 26.24
CA LEU A 168 -9.12 1.84 27.41
C LEU A 168 -7.93 2.79 27.56
N PHE A 169 -7.23 3.08 26.45
CA PHE A 169 -6.16 4.07 26.48
C PHE A 169 -6.68 5.47 26.84
N VAL A 170 -7.73 5.95 26.18
CA VAL A 170 -8.31 7.26 26.48
C VAL A 170 -8.75 7.36 27.94
N GLY A 171 -9.46 6.34 28.45
CA GLY A 171 -9.91 6.31 29.83
C GLY A 171 -8.77 6.28 30.84
N SER A 172 -7.74 5.45 30.61
CA SER A 172 -6.57 5.37 31.50
C SER A 172 -5.70 6.64 31.43
N ALA A 173 -5.55 7.26 30.24
CA ALA A 173 -4.82 8.51 30.11
C ALA A 173 -5.55 9.69 30.80
N PHE A 174 -6.88 9.77 30.69
CA PHE A 174 -7.65 10.74 31.48
C PHE A 174 -7.52 10.51 32.97
N LEU A 175 -7.56 9.26 33.42
CA LEU A 175 -7.35 8.94 34.83
C LEU A 175 -5.95 9.35 35.29
N MET A 176 -4.92 9.06 34.49
CA MET A 176 -3.54 9.47 34.77
C MET A 176 -3.41 10.99 34.89
N ILE A 177 -3.95 11.74 33.91
CA ILE A 177 -3.95 13.21 33.93
C ILE A 177 -4.70 13.74 35.16
N ALA A 178 -5.88 13.21 35.47
CA ALA A 178 -6.66 13.64 36.62
C ALA A 178 -5.94 13.39 37.95
N LEU A 179 -5.44 12.17 38.16
CA LEU A 179 -4.69 11.82 39.38
C LEU A 179 -3.41 12.63 39.51
N GLY A 180 -2.63 12.75 38.42
CA GLY A 180 -1.40 13.54 38.40
C GLY A 180 -1.68 15.03 38.71
N SER A 181 -2.69 15.63 38.04
CA SER A 181 -3.07 17.02 38.29
C SER A 181 -3.59 17.26 39.69
N VAL A 182 -4.41 16.35 40.25
CA VAL A 182 -4.90 16.45 41.64
C VAL A 182 -3.73 16.41 42.65
N ARG A 183 -2.78 15.49 42.45
CA ARG A 183 -1.60 15.42 43.32
C ARG A 183 -0.73 16.66 43.24
N LEU A 184 -0.49 17.18 42.01
CA LEU A 184 0.27 18.41 41.81
C LEU A 184 -0.39 19.65 42.46
N LEU A 185 -1.70 19.81 42.25
CA LEU A 185 -2.40 21.05 42.66
C LEU A 185 -2.85 21.05 44.10
N LEU A 186 -3.19 19.88 44.69
CA LEU A 186 -3.73 19.79 46.07
C LEU A 186 -2.68 19.39 47.09
N PHE A 187 -1.70 18.57 46.71
CA PHE A 187 -0.71 18.01 47.66
C PHE A 187 0.70 18.60 47.46
N GLY A 188 0.92 19.31 46.37
CA GLY A 188 2.23 19.92 46.10
C GLY A 188 3.33 18.88 45.79
N ASP A 189 2.91 17.66 45.36
CA ASP A 189 3.83 16.54 45.06
C ASP A 189 4.75 16.81 43.85
N GLY A 190 4.63 17.97 43.19
CA GLY A 190 5.49 18.38 42.11
C GLY A 190 6.88 18.73 42.62
N GLY A 191 7.89 18.13 42.04
CA GLY A 191 9.29 18.47 42.26
C GLY A 191 9.86 19.21 41.06
N ALA A 192 10.65 20.28 41.32
CA ALA A 192 11.55 20.73 40.28
C ALA A 192 12.47 19.56 39.86
N PRO A 193 12.78 19.42 38.57
CA PRO A 193 13.74 18.38 38.16
C PRO A 193 15.02 18.56 38.97
N PRO A 194 15.64 17.49 39.46
CA PRO A 194 16.89 17.56 40.20
C PRO A 194 17.94 18.29 39.33
N ASP A 195 18.57 19.30 39.87
CA ASP A 195 19.61 20.06 39.16
C ASP A 195 20.98 19.81 39.82
N PRO A 196 21.98 19.26 39.13
CA PRO A 196 21.92 18.69 37.75
C PRO A 196 21.29 17.29 37.73
N LEU A 197 20.46 17.04 36.71
CA LEU A 197 19.97 15.68 36.43
C LEU A 197 21.13 14.74 36.12
N PRO A 198 21.23 13.60 36.76
CA PRO A 198 22.20 12.59 36.36
C PRO A 198 21.98 12.23 34.87
N GLY A 199 22.94 12.57 34.00
CA GLY A 199 22.87 12.33 32.58
C GLY A 199 22.20 13.41 31.73
N ALA A 200 21.76 14.55 32.30
CA ALA A 200 21.35 15.70 31.50
C ALA A 200 22.58 16.30 30.79
N PRO A 201 22.53 16.54 29.49
CA PRO A 201 23.61 17.24 28.81
C PRO A 201 23.72 18.67 29.36
N ASP A 202 24.94 19.18 29.48
CA ASP A 202 25.16 20.59 29.69
C ASP A 202 24.39 21.38 28.63
N PRO A 203 23.86 22.59 28.99
CA PRO A 203 23.10 23.39 28.03
C PRO A 203 23.96 23.68 26.80
N LEU A 204 23.64 23.01 25.69
CA LEU A 204 24.36 23.13 24.42
C LEU A 204 23.97 24.39 23.64
N GLN A 205 22.81 24.98 23.96
CA GLN A 205 22.22 26.11 23.23
C GLN A 205 21.51 27.05 24.17
N ALA A 206 21.55 28.35 23.84
CA ALA A 206 20.71 29.36 24.53
C ALA A 206 19.25 29.23 24.09
N VAL A 207 18.32 29.57 24.99
CA VAL A 207 16.90 29.69 24.65
C VAL A 207 16.72 30.81 23.64
N GLY A 208 16.46 30.49 22.40
CA GLY A 208 16.24 31.44 21.32
C GLY A 208 15.01 31.06 20.47
N LEU A 209 14.58 31.98 19.62
CA LEU A 209 13.43 31.78 18.74
C LEU A 209 13.56 30.47 17.89
N LEU A 210 14.77 30.18 17.42
CA LEU A 210 15.02 28.99 16.61
C LEU A 210 14.76 27.71 17.41
N LEU A 211 15.17 27.65 18.68
CA LEU A 211 14.91 26.49 19.55
C LEU A 211 13.40 26.32 19.78
N ILE A 212 12.68 27.41 20.06
CA ILE A 212 11.23 27.38 20.25
C ILE A 212 10.52 26.87 18.97
N LEU A 213 10.93 27.38 17.81
CA LEU A 213 10.39 26.92 16.52
C LEU A 213 10.70 25.44 16.26
N ARG A 214 11.91 24.98 16.63
CA ARG A 214 12.27 23.55 16.53
C ARG A 214 11.43 22.70 17.47
N ALA A 215 11.22 23.09 18.71
CA ALA A 215 10.39 22.38 19.66
C ALA A 215 8.92 22.37 19.21
N PHE A 216 8.39 23.49 18.74
CA PHE A 216 7.06 23.57 18.15
C PHE A 216 6.91 22.65 16.94
N ALA A 217 7.87 22.66 16.02
CA ALA A 217 7.86 21.83 14.83
C ALA A 217 7.96 20.33 15.17
N SER A 218 8.79 19.96 16.19
CA SER A 218 8.89 18.57 16.65
C SER A 218 7.60 18.08 17.31
N GLY A 219 7.03 18.87 18.22
CA GLY A 219 5.78 18.50 18.89
C GLY A 219 4.55 18.55 17.98
N SER A 220 4.63 19.29 16.85
CA SER A 220 3.53 19.33 15.86
C SER A 220 3.24 17.98 15.21
N VAL A 221 4.06 16.96 15.44
CA VAL A 221 3.76 15.56 15.11
C VAL A 221 2.45 15.08 15.78
N ALA A 222 1.99 15.75 16.85
CA ALA A 222 0.67 15.52 17.45
C ALA A 222 -0.51 15.67 16.46
N LEU A 223 -0.33 16.40 15.33
CA LEU A 223 -1.40 16.63 14.36
C LEU A 223 -1.56 15.49 13.34
N THR A 224 -0.63 14.55 13.31
CA THR A 224 -0.66 13.43 12.36
C THR A 224 -1.90 12.58 12.51
N GLY A 225 -2.36 11.97 11.41
CA GLY A 225 -3.55 11.14 11.39
C GLY A 225 -4.88 11.89 11.31
N THR A 226 -4.91 13.23 11.49
CA THR A 226 -6.16 14.00 11.39
C THR A 226 -6.76 14.00 9.98
N GLU A 227 -5.94 13.85 8.95
CA GLU A 227 -6.34 13.71 7.53
C GLU A 227 -7.04 12.39 7.23
N ALA A 228 -6.77 11.33 8.01
CA ALA A 228 -7.34 10.01 7.78
C ALA A 228 -8.87 10.01 7.82
N ILE A 229 -9.47 10.87 8.68
CA ILE A 229 -10.92 11.01 8.78
C ILE A 229 -11.51 11.65 7.52
N ALA A 230 -10.85 12.68 6.97
CA ALA A 230 -11.30 13.33 5.75
C ALA A 230 -11.11 12.45 4.51
N ASN A 231 -10.04 11.64 4.47
CA ASN A 231 -9.82 10.63 3.44
C ASN A 231 -10.84 9.49 3.53
N GLY A 232 -11.30 9.16 4.74
CA GLY A 232 -12.20 8.07 5.07
C GLY A 232 -13.70 8.42 5.05
N VAL A 233 -14.12 9.60 4.57
CA VAL A 233 -15.54 10.01 4.55
C VAL A 233 -16.47 8.92 3.98
N PRO A 234 -16.16 8.25 2.85
CA PRO A 234 -17.01 7.20 2.30
C PRO A 234 -17.21 5.97 3.19
N ALA A 235 -16.38 5.78 4.21
CA ALA A 235 -16.50 4.66 5.14
C ALA A 235 -17.55 4.89 6.24
N PHE A 236 -18.09 6.10 6.38
CA PHE A 236 -19.10 6.43 7.37
C PHE A 236 -20.52 6.06 6.89
N LYS A 237 -21.40 5.71 7.83
CA LYS A 237 -22.84 5.61 7.53
C LYS A 237 -23.41 6.98 7.16
N PRO A 238 -24.43 7.04 6.28
CA PRO A 238 -25.10 8.29 5.91
C PRO A 238 -25.69 9.04 7.12
N PRO A 239 -25.68 10.38 7.13
CA PRO A 239 -25.00 11.27 6.18
C PRO A 239 -23.49 11.35 6.44
N GLU A 240 -22.70 10.82 5.51
CA GLU A 240 -21.26 10.58 5.65
C GLU A 240 -20.47 11.84 6.04
N PRO A 241 -20.60 13.00 5.32
CA PRO A 241 -19.83 14.20 5.63
C PRO A 241 -20.13 14.76 7.03
N VAL A 242 -21.39 14.69 7.46
CA VAL A 242 -21.81 15.17 8.78
C VAL A 242 -21.22 14.30 9.89
N ASN A 243 -21.24 12.98 9.68
CA ASN A 243 -20.71 12.02 10.64
C ASN A 243 -19.20 12.10 10.75
N ALA A 244 -18.48 12.23 9.62
CA ALA A 244 -17.05 12.45 9.58
C ALA A 244 -16.65 13.76 10.28
N ALA A 245 -17.35 14.87 10.00
CA ALA A 245 -17.08 16.16 10.61
C ALA A 245 -17.28 16.14 12.14
N LYS A 246 -18.32 15.47 12.64
CA LYS A 246 -18.55 15.31 14.09
C LYS A 246 -17.45 14.47 14.74
N THR A 247 -17.06 13.38 14.09
CA THR A 247 -15.96 12.51 14.55
C THR A 247 -14.64 13.27 14.60
N LEU A 248 -14.29 14.01 13.55
CA LEU A 248 -13.06 14.82 13.50
C LEU A 248 -13.03 15.88 14.62
N THR A 249 -14.16 16.55 14.87
CA THR A 249 -14.26 17.53 15.97
C THR A 249 -14.04 16.88 17.33
N ALA A 250 -14.67 15.72 17.57
CA ALA A 250 -14.50 14.98 18.83
C ALA A 250 -13.05 14.51 19.02
N VAL A 251 -12.41 14.00 17.96
CA VAL A 251 -11.00 13.58 18.00
C VAL A 251 -10.08 14.76 18.29
N ALA A 252 -10.29 15.90 17.63
CA ALA A 252 -9.45 17.10 17.85
C ALA A 252 -9.55 17.60 19.30
N ILE A 253 -10.75 17.60 19.89
CA ILE A 253 -10.95 17.99 21.30
C ILE A 253 -10.28 16.98 22.24
N LEU A 254 -10.50 15.68 22.03
CA LEU A 254 -9.90 14.62 22.84
C LEU A 254 -8.37 14.68 22.79
N LEU A 255 -7.80 14.82 21.58
CA LEU A 255 -6.37 14.92 21.39
C LEU A 255 -5.78 16.16 22.07
N ALA A 256 -6.43 17.33 21.92
CA ALA A 256 -5.98 18.56 22.57
C ALA A 256 -5.95 18.41 24.10
N ILE A 257 -7.00 17.83 24.71
CA ILE A 257 -7.07 17.61 26.16
C ILE A 257 -5.99 16.63 26.62
N LEU A 258 -5.83 15.49 25.91
CA LEU A 258 -4.81 14.50 26.26
C LEU A 258 -3.40 15.08 26.12
N PHE A 259 -3.10 15.73 25.01
CA PHE A 259 -1.79 16.29 24.72
C PHE A 259 -1.39 17.40 25.74
N ILE A 260 -2.28 18.37 25.96
CA ILE A 260 -2.02 19.44 26.95
C ILE A 260 -1.96 18.84 28.36
N GLY A 261 -2.85 17.91 28.70
CA GLY A 261 -2.89 17.27 30.01
C GLY A 261 -1.64 16.45 30.32
N ILE A 262 -1.17 15.65 29.37
CA ILE A 262 0.08 14.88 29.53
C ILE A 262 1.26 15.85 29.66
N THR A 263 1.33 16.90 28.84
CA THR A 263 2.40 17.90 28.91
C THR A 263 2.37 18.64 30.25
N PHE A 264 1.19 19.00 30.76
CA PHE A 264 1.03 19.65 32.05
C PHE A 264 1.53 18.77 33.21
N VAL A 265 1.18 17.50 33.21
CA VAL A 265 1.63 16.56 34.25
C VAL A 265 3.13 16.29 34.13
N ALA A 266 3.65 16.13 32.91
CA ALA A 266 5.09 15.94 32.68
C ALA A 266 5.92 17.14 33.15
N ASP A 267 5.47 18.36 32.82
CA ASP A 267 6.12 19.61 33.27
C ASP A 267 6.06 19.75 34.80
N GLY A 268 4.89 19.53 35.41
CA GLY A 268 4.68 19.63 36.83
C GLY A 268 5.50 18.66 37.70
N TYR A 269 5.78 17.47 37.18
CA TYR A 269 6.66 16.49 37.85
C TYR A 269 8.13 16.62 37.41
N GLY A 270 8.48 17.58 36.57
CA GLY A 270 9.84 17.75 36.08
C GLY A 270 10.38 16.56 35.30
N ILE A 271 9.52 15.90 34.51
CA ILE A 271 9.92 14.74 33.71
C ILE A 271 10.85 15.19 32.57
N VAL A 272 11.95 14.47 32.42
CA VAL A 272 12.98 14.74 31.41
C VAL A 272 13.16 13.52 30.51
N PRO A 273 13.31 13.70 29.19
CA PRO A 273 13.64 12.61 28.30
C PRO A 273 14.98 11.98 28.68
N ILE A 274 15.01 10.67 28.84
CA ILE A 274 16.21 9.89 29.17
C ILE A 274 16.61 9.11 27.93
N ASP A 275 17.82 9.39 27.42
CA ASP A 275 18.48 8.58 26.42
C ASP A 275 19.30 7.46 27.11
N GLU A 276 19.71 6.47 26.36
CA GLU A 276 20.45 5.26 26.82
C GLU A 276 21.23 5.39 28.15
N PRO A 277 21.38 4.32 28.96
CA PRO A 277 21.17 2.89 28.59
C PRO A 277 19.78 2.32 28.87
N VAL A 278 18.90 3.06 29.52
CA VAL A 278 17.51 2.64 29.81
C VAL A 278 16.59 3.68 29.17
N SER A 279 16.29 3.49 27.91
CA SER A 279 15.35 4.34 27.17
C SER A 279 13.93 4.15 27.69
N GLN A 280 13.49 5.00 28.62
CA GLN A 280 12.12 5.06 29.10
C GLN A 280 11.41 6.26 28.49
N THR A 281 10.28 6.02 27.80
CA THR A 281 9.52 7.09 27.18
C THR A 281 8.96 8.08 28.21
N VAL A 282 8.80 9.35 27.84
CA VAL A 282 8.24 10.37 28.74
C VAL A 282 6.87 9.98 29.28
N ILE A 283 5.98 9.44 28.44
CA ILE A 283 4.66 9.00 28.91
C ILE A 283 4.75 7.82 29.88
N SER A 284 5.75 6.96 29.74
CA SER A 284 6.05 5.87 30.68
C SER A 284 6.51 6.42 32.03
N GLN A 285 7.40 7.42 32.04
CA GLN A 285 7.87 8.07 33.26
C GLN A 285 6.71 8.77 33.99
N VAL A 286 5.83 9.49 33.26
CA VAL A 286 4.61 10.07 33.81
C VAL A 286 3.72 9.01 34.46
N ALA A 287 3.51 7.87 33.76
CA ALA A 287 2.71 6.78 34.29
C ALA A 287 3.33 6.13 35.53
N ALA A 288 4.65 5.94 35.55
CA ALA A 288 5.38 5.40 36.71
C ALA A 288 5.26 6.35 37.93
N THR A 289 5.36 7.66 37.68
CA THR A 289 5.21 8.66 38.75
C THR A 289 3.79 8.71 39.31
N VAL A 290 2.76 8.65 38.42
CA VAL A 290 1.35 8.79 38.86
C VAL A 290 0.79 7.50 39.45
N TYR A 291 1.04 6.35 38.82
CA TYR A 291 0.49 5.06 39.25
C TYR A 291 1.41 4.30 40.23
N GLY A 292 2.67 4.70 40.30
CA GLY A 292 3.74 3.98 41.01
C GLY A 292 4.49 3.04 40.07
N ASP A 293 5.81 3.08 40.13
CA ASP A 293 6.66 2.21 39.32
C ASP A 293 6.42 0.73 39.64
N GLY A 294 6.38 -0.13 38.62
CA GLY A 294 6.10 -1.56 38.75
C GLY A 294 4.68 -1.92 39.24
N SER A 295 3.78 -0.94 39.38
CA SER A 295 2.39 -1.19 39.81
C SER A 295 1.55 -1.81 38.69
N ALA A 296 0.45 -2.47 39.07
CA ALA A 296 -0.52 -2.99 38.09
C ALA A 296 -1.10 -1.87 37.22
N GLY A 297 -1.32 -0.66 37.77
CA GLY A 297 -1.79 0.50 37.04
C GLY A 297 -0.80 0.92 35.93
N TYR A 298 0.49 0.91 36.25
CA TYR A 298 1.56 1.21 35.30
C TYR A 298 1.58 0.20 34.14
N TYR A 299 1.60 -1.10 34.40
CA TYR A 299 1.64 -2.12 33.36
C TYR A 299 0.37 -2.14 32.50
N LEU A 300 -0.80 -1.90 33.08
CA LEU A 300 -2.06 -1.77 32.34
C LEU A 300 -2.02 -0.56 31.41
N PHE A 301 -1.55 0.59 31.90
CA PHE A 301 -1.42 1.80 31.07
C PHE A 301 -0.44 1.59 29.92
N GLN A 302 0.73 1.01 30.18
CA GLN A 302 1.71 0.69 29.15
C GLN A 302 1.15 -0.27 28.08
N THR A 303 0.40 -1.28 28.51
CA THR A 303 -0.28 -2.22 27.62
C THR A 303 -1.30 -1.50 26.72
N PHE A 304 -2.13 -0.62 27.29
CA PHE A 304 -3.15 0.12 26.52
C PHE A 304 -2.50 1.12 25.57
N THR A 305 -1.38 1.73 25.97
CA THR A 305 -0.61 2.65 25.12
C THR A 305 0.05 1.90 23.96
N ALA A 306 0.66 0.74 24.20
CA ALA A 306 1.21 -0.08 23.13
C ALA A 306 0.12 -0.56 22.16
N LEU A 307 -1.04 -0.98 22.67
CA LEU A 307 -2.15 -1.44 21.84
C LEU A 307 -2.72 -0.33 20.96
N ILE A 308 -2.93 0.89 21.47
CA ILE A 308 -3.43 1.99 20.62
C ILE A 308 -2.42 2.38 19.55
N LEU A 309 -1.12 2.33 19.84
CA LEU A 309 -0.07 2.60 18.87
C LEU A 309 -0.02 1.53 17.75
N PHE A 310 -0.19 0.24 18.06
CA PHE A 310 -0.35 -0.78 17.02
C PHE A 310 -1.64 -0.59 16.19
N LEU A 311 -2.72 -0.11 16.82
CA LEU A 311 -3.94 0.23 16.10
C LEU A 311 -3.75 1.45 15.19
N ALA A 312 -2.96 2.44 15.61
CA ALA A 312 -2.58 3.57 14.79
C ALA A 312 -1.85 3.11 13.52
N ALA A 313 -0.87 2.21 13.65
CA ALA A 313 -0.23 1.59 12.50
C ALA A 313 -1.24 0.95 11.53
N ASN A 314 -2.29 0.31 12.07
CA ASN A 314 -3.32 -0.36 11.27
C ASN A 314 -4.18 0.62 10.43
N THR A 315 -4.31 1.91 10.82
CA THR A 315 -5.10 2.89 10.04
C THR A 315 -4.56 3.07 8.63
N SER A 316 -3.24 3.07 8.48
CA SER A 316 -2.56 3.21 7.20
C SER A 316 -2.80 2.03 6.24
N TYR A 317 -3.13 0.85 6.74
CA TYR A 317 -3.50 -0.31 5.93
C TYR A 317 -4.85 -0.14 5.21
N ASN A 318 -5.66 0.82 5.65
CA ASN A 318 -6.85 1.25 4.93
C ASN A 318 -6.58 2.45 4.01
N ALA A 319 -5.80 3.43 4.48
CA ALA A 319 -5.59 4.70 3.83
C ALA A 319 -4.64 4.60 2.62
N PHE A 320 -3.45 4.00 2.81
CA PHE A 320 -2.45 3.85 1.75
C PHE A 320 -2.96 3.07 0.53
N PRO A 321 -3.53 1.85 0.68
CA PRO A 321 -3.99 1.10 -0.47
C PRO A 321 -5.14 1.78 -1.20
N ARG A 322 -5.99 2.51 -0.49
CA ARG A 322 -7.11 3.27 -1.10
C ARG A 322 -6.59 4.46 -1.91
N LEU A 323 -5.63 5.22 -1.40
CA LEU A 323 -5.00 6.31 -2.15
C LEU A 323 -4.25 5.77 -3.37
N ALA A 324 -3.48 4.69 -3.21
CA ALA A 324 -2.79 4.02 -4.30
C ALA A 324 -3.75 3.53 -5.40
N ALA A 325 -4.93 3.02 -5.02
CA ALA A 325 -5.97 2.61 -5.96
C ALA A 325 -6.57 3.80 -6.72
N ILE A 326 -6.81 4.94 -6.06
CA ILE A 326 -7.26 6.18 -6.72
C ILE A 326 -6.20 6.63 -7.76
N LEU A 327 -4.93 6.67 -7.37
CA LEU A 327 -3.83 7.03 -8.27
C LEU A 327 -3.68 6.06 -9.45
N ALA A 328 -3.91 4.76 -9.22
CA ALA A 328 -3.89 3.75 -10.28
C ALA A 328 -5.07 3.93 -11.26
N THR A 329 -6.25 4.26 -10.76
CA THR A 329 -7.43 4.58 -11.60
C THR A 329 -7.20 5.83 -12.44
N ASP A 330 -6.52 6.83 -11.86
CA ASP A 330 -6.12 8.06 -12.56
C ASP A 330 -4.91 7.87 -13.49
N GLY A 331 -4.30 6.67 -13.48
CA GLY A 331 -3.18 6.28 -14.34
C GLY A 331 -1.82 6.79 -13.88
N TYR A 332 -1.66 7.13 -12.59
CA TYR A 332 -0.40 7.56 -11.98
C TYR A 332 0.33 6.45 -11.21
N MET A 333 -0.31 5.31 -11.00
CA MET A 333 0.29 4.11 -10.40
C MET A 333 0.00 2.87 -11.25
N PRO A 334 0.76 1.76 -11.07
CA PRO A 334 0.47 0.50 -11.75
C PRO A 334 -0.95 0.01 -11.47
N ARG A 335 -1.63 -0.51 -12.50
CA ARG A 335 -3.04 -0.97 -12.40
C ARG A 335 -3.27 -2.02 -11.32
N GLN A 336 -2.23 -2.78 -10.96
CA GLN A 336 -2.30 -3.78 -9.88
C GLN A 336 -2.78 -3.20 -8.54
N PHE A 337 -2.53 -1.91 -8.28
CA PHE A 337 -3.00 -1.24 -7.07
C PHE A 337 -4.51 -0.97 -7.07
N SER A 338 -5.17 -0.96 -8.23
CA SER A 338 -6.62 -0.77 -8.32
C SER A 338 -7.42 -2.07 -8.16
N PHE A 339 -6.77 -3.24 -8.26
CA PHE A 339 -7.46 -4.52 -8.13
C PHE A 339 -7.67 -4.88 -6.66
N LYS A 340 -8.93 -5.15 -6.33
CA LYS A 340 -9.30 -5.76 -5.05
C LYS A 340 -9.19 -7.28 -5.17
N GLY A 341 -8.50 -7.90 -4.21
CA GLY A 341 -8.48 -9.37 -4.11
C GLY A 341 -9.82 -9.93 -3.65
N ASP A 342 -9.89 -11.24 -3.49
CA ASP A 342 -11.11 -12.00 -3.14
C ASP A 342 -11.81 -11.52 -1.86
N ARG A 343 -11.10 -10.80 -0.99
CA ARG A 343 -11.59 -10.22 0.27
C ARG A 343 -11.86 -8.72 0.19
N LEU A 344 -12.05 -8.16 -1.01
CA LEU A 344 -12.22 -6.74 -1.27
C LEU A 344 -11.05 -5.86 -0.73
N ALA A 345 -9.90 -6.47 -0.45
CA ALA A 345 -8.69 -5.80 0.01
C ALA A 345 -7.74 -5.51 -1.16
N PHE A 346 -7.09 -4.35 -1.14
CA PHE A 346 -6.06 -3.98 -2.13
C PHE A 346 -4.73 -4.64 -1.77
N THR A 347 -4.57 -5.92 -2.10
CA THR A 347 -3.45 -6.78 -1.68
C THR A 347 -2.08 -6.17 -2.02
N ALA A 348 -1.91 -5.64 -3.24
CA ALA A 348 -0.63 -5.04 -3.66
C ALA A 348 -0.23 -3.85 -2.77
N GLY A 349 -1.20 -2.98 -2.44
CA GLY A 349 -0.96 -1.84 -1.55
C GLY A 349 -0.56 -2.26 -0.14
N ILE A 350 -1.25 -3.26 0.44
CA ILE A 350 -0.96 -3.78 1.78
C ILE A 350 0.46 -4.36 1.85
N VAL A 351 0.85 -5.20 0.88
CA VAL A 351 2.16 -5.86 0.88
C VAL A 351 3.30 -4.85 0.72
N ILE A 352 3.16 -3.89 -0.20
CA ILE A 352 4.18 -2.87 -0.44
C ILE A 352 4.32 -1.93 0.77
N LEU A 353 3.20 -1.49 1.37
CA LEU A 353 3.21 -0.71 2.61
C LEU A 353 4.01 -1.41 3.70
N SER A 354 3.71 -2.69 3.94
CA SER A 354 4.39 -3.49 4.97
C SER A 354 5.87 -3.67 4.68
N ALA A 355 6.23 -3.96 3.43
CA ALA A 355 7.63 -4.16 3.05
C ALA A 355 8.46 -2.89 3.28
N ILE A 356 7.94 -1.73 2.88
CA ILE A 356 8.63 -0.45 3.07
C ILE A 356 8.71 -0.10 4.58
N ALA A 357 7.61 -0.28 5.33
CA ALA A 357 7.59 0.01 6.76
C ALA A 357 8.57 -0.88 7.55
N ILE A 358 8.65 -2.18 7.24
CA ILE A 358 9.65 -3.09 7.84
C ILE A 358 11.06 -2.64 7.48
N THR A 359 11.31 -2.29 6.22
CA THR A 359 12.63 -1.81 5.79
C THR A 359 13.05 -0.57 6.59
N LEU A 360 12.15 0.41 6.75
CA LEU A 360 12.42 1.60 7.55
C LEU A 360 12.67 1.26 9.02
N LEU A 361 11.84 0.40 9.61
CA LEU A 361 12.03 -0.03 11.00
C LEU A 361 13.41 -0.69 11.22
N VAL A 362 13.84 -1.53 10.28
CA VAL A 362 15.16 -2.21 10.34
C VAL A 362 16.29 -1.21 10.13
N VAL A 363 16.21 -0.36 9.10
CA VAL A 363 17.26 0.62 8.77
C VAL A 363 17.49 1.63 9.90
N PHE A 364 16.42 2.08 10.55
CA PHE A 364 16.48 3.01 11.68
C PHE A 364 16.56 2.31 13.05
N GLY A 365 16.78 1.00 13.08
CA GLY A 365 16.96 0.24 14.33
C GLY A 365 15.78 0.25 15.28
N GLY A 366 14.56 0.53 14.80
CA GLY A 366 13.36 0.67 15.64
C GLY A 366 13.32 1.94 16.48
N ASP A 367 14.16 2.93 16.17
CA ASP A 367 14.19 4.22 16.87
C ASP A 367 13.06 5.14 16.37
N THR A 368 12.12 5.43 17.25
CA THR A 368 10.99 6.33 16.98
C THR A 368 11.44 7.74 16.65
N HIS A 369 12.44 8.26 17.38
CA HIS A 369 12.90 9.64 17.26
C HIS A 369 13.66 9.90 15.96
N ALA A 370 14.34 8.88 15.44
CA ALA A 370 14.99 8.93 14.13
C ALA A 370 13.99 8.91 12.96
N LEU A 371 12.81 8.30 13.16
CA LEU A 371 11.75 8.20 12.15
C LEU A 371 10.83 9.44 12.10
N ILE A 372 10.55 10.10 13.23
CA ILE A 372 9.62 11.23 13.34
C ILE A 372 9.95 12.41 12.40
N PRO A 373 11.22 12.79 12.16
CA PRO A 373 11.54 13.86 11.21
C PRO A 373 11.03 13.59 9.78
N LEU A 374 11.13 12.33 9.34
CA LEU A 374 10.64 11.89 8.03
C LEU A 374 9.12 11.98 7.96
N TYR A 375 8.45 11.59 9.02
CA TYR A 375 7.00 11.63 9.15
C TYR A 375 6.46 13.06 9.03
N SER A 376 7.00 13.97 9.82
CA SER A 376 6.51 15.35 9.92
C SER A 376 6.55 16.10 8.59
N VAL A 377 7.59 15.93 7.76
CA VAL A 377 7.71 16.63 6.47
C VAL A 377 6.56 16.25 5.54
N GLY A 378 6.25 14.95 5.41
CA GLY A 378 5.16 14.46 4.56
C GLY A 378 3.82 15.07 4.96
N VAL A 379 3.49 14.99 6.26
CA VAL A 379 2.24 15.52 6.81
C VAL A 379 2.06 16.99 6.54
N PHE A 380 3.06 17.83 6.88
CA PHE A 380 2.93 19.29 6.73
C PHE A 380 2.92 19.76 5.28
N VAL A 381 3.62 19.08 4.37
CA VAL A 381 3.49 19.33 2.93
C VAL A 381 2.07 19.03 2.45
N SER A 382 1.48 17.91 2.88
CA SER A 382 0.10 17.54 2.56
C SER A 382 -0.90 18.55 3.12
N PHE A 383 -0.75 18.99 4.38
CA PHE A 383 -1.62 19.99 5.00
C PHE A 383 -1.54 21.33 4.27
N THR A 384 -0.35 21.79 3.94
CA THR A 384 -0.13 23.07 3.26
C THR A 384 -0.81 23.07 1.89
N ILE A 385 -0.62 22.01 1.09
CA ILE A 385 -1.22 21.89 -0.24
C ILE A 385 -2.74 21.79 -0.14
N SER A 386 -3.24 20.99 0.80
CA SER A 386 -4.67 20.81 1.03
C SER A 386 -5.36 22.13 1.40
N GLN A 387 -4.78 22.88 2.34
CA GLN A 387 -5.32 24.17 2.76
C GLN A 387 -5.19 25.24 1.68
N GLY A 388 -4.07 25.25 0.92
CA GLY A 388 -3.90 26.11 -0.24
C GLY A 388 -4.94 25.84 -1.33
N GLY A 389 -5.26 24.57 -1.56
CA GLY A 389 -6.36 24.18 -2.46
C GLY A 389 -7.73 24.66 -1.97
N MET A 390 -7.99 24.58 -0.66
CA MET A 390 -9.24 25.10 -0.07
C MET A 390 -9.34 26.63 -0.10
N VAL A 391 -8.22 27.36 -0.02
CA VAL A 391 -8.21 28.81 -0.25
C VAL A 391 -8.74 29.14 -1.63
N ARG A 392 -8.23 28.45 -2.65
CA ARG A 392 -8.67 28.65 -4.03
C ARG A 392 -10.14 28.24 -4.21
N HIS A 393 -10.54 27.09 -3.65
CA HIS A 393 -11.92 26.61 -3.67
C HIS A 393 -12.90 27.68 -3.17
N TRP A 394 -12.65 28.25 -1.98
CA TRP A 394 -13.54 29.28 -1.41
C TRP A 394 -13.47 30.62 -2.14
N ALA A 395 -12.33 30.96 -2.77
CA ALA A 395 -12.19 32.15 -3.59
C ALA A 395 -13.03 32.07 -4.88
N GLU A 396 -13.19 30.86 -5.46
CA GLU A 396 -13.96 30.60 -6.66
C GLU A 396 -15.46 30.42 -6.36
N GLU A 397 -15.83 29.61 -5.34
CA GLU A 397 -17.21 29.22 -5.06
C GLU A 397 -18.03 30.32 -4.37
N ARG A 398 -17.41 31.17 -3.55
CA ARG A 398 -17.99 32.35 -2.87
C ARG A 398 -19.37 32.14 -2.20
N GLY A 399 -19.61 30.96 -1.64
CA GLY A 399 -20.83 30.65 -0.90
C GLY A 399 -20.95 31.40 0.45
N PRO A 400 -22.03 31.25 1.20
CA PRO A 400 -22.22 31.94 2.49
C PRO A 400 -21.04 31.71 3.45
N GLY A 401 -20.45 32.81 3.97
CA GLY A 401 -19.31 32.75 4.90
C GLY A 401 -17.96 32.38 4.28
N TRP A 402 -17.82 32.45 2.97
CA TRP A 402 -16.59 32.12 2.24
C TRP A 402 -15.34 32.85 2.72
N GLN A 403 -15.45 34.15 3.09
CA GLN A 403 -14.33 34.94 3.55
C GLN A 403 -13.73 34.37 4.84
N ARG A 404 -14.56 33.97 5.81
CA ARG A 404 -14.12 33.34 7.04
C ARG A 404 -13.45 32.00 6.78
N ARG A 405 -14.03 31.20 5.87
CA ARG A 405 -13.48 29.88 5.49
C ARG A 405 -12.16 30.02 4.76
N LEU A 406 -12.07 31.00 3.85
CA LEU A 406 -10.82 31.35 3.16
C LEU A 406 -9.74 31.81 4.14
N ALA A 407 -10.08 32.72 5.10
CA ALA A 407 -9.13 33.21 6.10
C ALA A 407 -8.58 32.05 6.98
N ILE A 408 -9.43 31.13 7.44
CA ILE A 408 -9.01 29.98 8.24
C ILE A 408 -8.04 29.10 7.44
N ASN A 409 -8.38 28.76 6.18
CA ASN A 409 -7.51 27.94 5.35
C ASN A 409 -6.23 28.68 4.95
N GLY A 410 -6.30 29.99 4.68
CA GLY A 410 -5.13 30.82 4.37
C GLY A 410 -4.15 30.91 5.54
N PHE A 411 -4.65 31.17 6.73
CA PHE A 411 -3.84 31.17 7.95
C PHE A 411 -3.20 29.80 8.20
N GLY A 412 -4.01 28.74 8.09
CA GLY A 412 -3.51 27.38 8.24
C GLY A 412 -2.46 27.00 7.20
N CYS A 413 -2.65 27.38 5.93
CA CYS A 413 -1.69 27.12 4.86
C CYS A 413 -0.34 27.79 5.13
N VAL A 414 -0.34 29.05 5.56
CA VAL A 414 0.90 29.77 5.91
C VAL A 414 1.58 29.12 7.12
N LEU A 415 0.82 28.79 8.16
CA LEU A 415 1.38 28.23 9.39
C LEU A 415 1.93 26.82 9.16
N THR A 416 1.19 25.94 8.48
CA THR A 416 1.68 24.60 8.15
C THR A 416 2.85 24.63 7.16
N GLY A 417 2.88 25.60 6.25
CA GLY A 417 4.02 25.84 5.36
C GLY A 417 5.29 26.25 6.12
N ILE A 418 5.17 27.16 7.10
CA ILE A 418 6.28 27.53 7.98
C ILE A 418 6.78 26.30 8.74
N VAL A 419 5.89 25.49 9.33
CA VAL A 419 6.27 24.27 10.04
C VAL A 419 6.98 23.29 9.12
N ALA A 420 6.48 23.08 7.89
CA ALA A 420 7.12 22.21 6.90
C ALA A 420 8.58 22.65 6.62
N VAL A 421 8.82 23.95 6.44
CA VAL A 421 10.16 24.50 6.23
C VAL A 421 11.03 24.33 7.47
N VAL A 422 10.52 24.67 8.65
CA VAL A 422 11.26 24.56 9.92
C VAL A 422 11.65 23.11 10.19
N VAL A 423 10.74 22.15 10.04
CA VAL A 423 11.04 20.70 10.21
C VAL A 423 12.11 20.26 9.22
N THR A 424 11.97 20.64 7.94
CA THR A 424 12.91 20.25 6.90
C THR A 424 14.33 20.76 7.17
N VAL A 425 14.45 22.00 7.60
CA VAL A 425 15.76 22.62 7.88
C VAL A 425 16.33 22.16 9.23
N ALA A 426 15.49 22.14 10.26
CA ALA A 426 15.94 21.89 11.63
C ALA A 426 16.35 20.43 11.91
N LYS A 427 15.77 19.48 11.18
CA LYS A 427 16.05 18.05 11.34
C LYS A 427 16.84 17.46 10.15
N ALA A 428 17.56 18.31 9.38
CA ALA A 428 18.51 17.85 8.38
C ALA A 428 19.68 17.07 9.04
N PRO A 429 20.25 16.01 8.40
CA PRO A 429 19.98 15.55 7.03
C PRO A 429 18.77 14.59 6.89
N THR A 430 18.24 14.03 7.99
CA THR A 430 17.22 12.98 7.94
C THR A 430 15.94 13.43 7.23
N SER A 431 15.46 14.63 7.53
CA SER A 431 14.27 15.23 6.90
C SER A 431 14.43 15.46 5.39
N LEU A 432 15.67 15.69 4.91
CA LEU A 432 15.95 15.87 3.49
C LEU A 432 15.68 14.62 2.65
N LEU A 433 15.72 13.43 3.25
CA LEU A 433 15.35 12.20 2.56
C LEU A 433 13.93 12.27 2.00
N VAL A 434 12.98 12.80 2.77
CA VAL A 434 11.58 12.96 2.31
C VAL A 434 11.48 14.05 1.24
N ALA A 435 12.25 15.12 1.38
CA ALA A 435 12.32 16.19 0.37
C ALA A 435 12.87 15.67 -0.98
N ILE A 436 13.62 14.56 -0.99
CA ILE A 436 14.10 13.87 -2.20
C ILE A 436 13.08 12.81 -2.65
N VAL A 437 12.53 12.04 -1.72
CA VAL A 437 11.60 10.93 -2.03
C VAL A 437 10.31 11.43 -2.67
N ILE A 438 9.72 12.54 -2.18
CA ILE A 438 8.48 13.09 -2.76
C ILE A 438 8.66 13.46 -4.25
N PRO A 439 9.65 14.26 -4.69
CA PRO A 439 9.90 14.51 -6.10
C PRO A 439 10.15 13.23 -6.92
N LEU A 440 10.89 12.26 -6.36
CA LEU A 440 11.13 10.98 -7.03
C LEU A 440 9.83 10.20 -7.27
N LEU A 441 8.94 10.15 -6.28
CA LEU A 441 7.60 9.56 -6.42
C LEU A 441 6.78 10.29 -7.49
N VAL A 442 6.82 11.63 -7.51
CA VAL A 442 6.13 12.45 -8.53
C VAL A 442 6.67 12.14 -9.92
N LEU A 443 7.99 12.06 -10.10
CA LEU A 443 8.61 11.68 -11.37
C LEU A 443 8.19 10.28 -11.82
N MET A 444 8.18 9.31 -10.90
CA MET A 444 7.69 7.95 -11.15
C MET A 444 6.21 7.97 -11.61
N MET A 445 5.35 8.70 -10.91
CA MET A 445 3.93 8.84 -11.26
C MET A 445 3.75 9.47 -12.65
N LEU A 446 4.51 10.51 -12.98
CA LEU A 446 4.49 11.15 -14.29
C LEU A 446 4.98 10.22 -15.40
N PHE A 447 6.04 9.44 -15.13
CA PHE A 447 6.56 8.44 -16.05
C PHE A 447 5.52 7.35 -16.36
N ILE A 448 4.89 6.78 -15.32
CA ILE A 448 3.83 5.76 -15.46
C ILE A 448 2.66 6.33 -16.28
N HIS A 449 2.23 7.55 -15.97
CA HIS A 449 1.13 8.20 -16.67
C HIS A 449 1.45 8.41 -18.17
N ARG A 450 2.66 8.86 -18.48
CA ARG A 450 3.13 9.02 -19.87
C ARG A 450 3.12 7.70 -20.62
N GLN A 451 3.56 6.61 -20.00
CA GLN A 451 3.54 5.27 -20.61
C GLN A 451 2.11 4.80 -20.91
N TYR A 452 1.19 5.01 -19.97
CA TYR A 452 -0.22 4.66 -20.18
C TYR A 452 -0.89 5.51 -21.27
N GLN A 453 -0.58 6.79 -21.34
CA GLN A 453 -1.08 7.65 -22.42
C GLN A 453 -0.55 7.20 -23.79
N ALA A 454 0.75 6.99 -23.90
CA ALA A 454 1.36 6.49 -25.14
C ALA A 454 0.78 5.13 -25.58
N SER A 455 0.51 4.23 -24.63
CA SER A 455 -0.14 2.95 -24.92
C SER A 455 -1.60 3.13 -25.37
N ARG A 456 -2.35 4.06 -24.75
CA ARG A 456 -3.74 4.35 -25.15
C ARG A 456 -3.81 4.93 -26.56
N GLU A 457 -2.91 5.86 -26.89
CA GLU A 457 -2.84 6.48 -28.22
C GLU A 457 -2.52 5.44 -29.30
N ARG A 458 -1.58 4.53 -29.02
CA ARG A 458 -1.21 3.44 -29.95
C ARG A 458 -2.31 2.39 -30.13
N LEU A 459 -3.14 2.18 -29.13
CA LEU A 459 -4.22 1.19 -29.14
C LEU A 459 -5.59 1.82 -29.46
N ALA A 460 -5.63 3.15 -29.66
CA ALA A 460 -6.87 3.84 -29.96
C ALA A 460 -7.37 3.44 -31.36
N VAL A 461 -8.60 3.00 -31.41
CA VAL A 461 -9.30 2.77 -32.67
C VAL A 461 -9.88 4.10 -33.13
N PRO A 462 -9.74 4.47 -34.41
CA PRO A 462 -10.33 5.68 -34.93
C PRO A 462 -11.85 5.72 -34.65
N SER A 463 -12.33 6.84 -34.11
CA SER A 463 -13.74 7.02 -33.77
C SER A 463 -14.66 7.11 -35.00
N GLN A 464 -14.10 7.32 -36.16
CA GLN A 464 -14.81 7.41 -37.45
C GLN A 464 -14.07 6.57 -38.50
N GLY A 465 -14.78 5.64 -39.09
CA GLY A 465 -14.27 4.76 -40.15
C GLY A 465 -14.66 3.29 -39.94
N VAL A 466 -14.68 2.55 -41.01
CA VAL A 466 -14.89 1.10 -40.98
C VAL A 466 -13.59 0.45 -40.51
N LEU A 467 -13.66 -0.41 -39.48
CA LEU A 467 -12.50 -1.19 -39.07
C LEU A 467 -12.02 -2.06 -40.25
N PRO A 468 -10.71 -2.18 -40.46
CA PRO A 468 -10.20 -3.07 -41.50
C PRO A 468 -10.74 -4.50 -41.22
N GLY A 469 -11.26 -5.10 -42.30
CA GLY A 469 -11.73 -6.50 -42.26
C GLY A 469 -10.59 -7.46 -41.92
N PRO A 470 -10.89 -8.70 -41.57
CA PRO A 470 -9.87 -9.71 -41.31
C PRO A 470 -9.00 -9.90 -42.56
N SER A 471 -7.69 -10.11 -42.37
CA SER A 471 -6.79 -10.54 -43.43
C SER A 471 -7.31 -11.85 -44.03
N ARG A 472 -7.39 -11.93 -45.35
CA ARG A 472 -7.95 -13.13 -46.01
C ARG A 472 -6.92 -14.24 -46.25
N GLU A 473 -5.63 -13.96 -46.01
CA GLU A 473 -4.58 -14.97 -46.17
C GLU A 473 -3.97 -15.26 -44.80
N GLU A 474 -4.17 -16.49 -44.37
CA GLU A 474 -3.66 -17.01 -43.10
C GLU A 474 -2.63 -18.11 -43.39
N ARG A 475 -1.69 -18.31 -42.50
CA ARG A 475 -0.67 -19.36 -42.62
C ARG A 475 -0.48 -20.01 -41.27
N VAL A 476 -0.48 -21.31 -41.22
CA VAL A 476 -0.30 -22.04 -39.96
C VAL A 476 1.03 -22.80 -39.96
N VAL A 477 1.80 -22.55 -38.90
CA VAL A 477 3.09 -23.24 -38.66
C VAL A 477 3.02 -23.95 -37.30
N VAL A 478 3.31 -25.27 -37.30
CA VAL A 478 3.34 -26.07 -36.08
C VAL A 478 4.76 -26.54 -35.82
N PRO A 479 5.44 -26.07 -34.77
CA PRO A 479 6.74 -26.58 -34.36
C PRO A 479 6.57 -27.98 -33.77
N VAL A 480 7.32 -28.94 -34.29
CA VAL A 480 7.22 -30.37 -33.96
C VAL A 480 8.50 -30.84 -33.27
N PRO A 481 8.49 -31.15 -31.97
CA PRO A 481 9.66 -31.72 -31.30
C PRO A 481 9.81 -33.22 -31.56
N ASP A 482 8.71 -33.98 -31.71
CA ASP A 482 8.62 -35.39 -32.07
C ASP A 482 7.17 -35.70 -32.43
N ILE A 483 6.92 -36.86 -33.06
CA ILE A 483 5.56 -37.32 -33.36
C ILE A 483 4.93 -37.87 -32.08
N ASN A 484 3.97 -37.14 -31.54
CA ASN A 484 3.23 -37.50 -30.33
C ASN A 484 1.80 -36.95 -30.37
N ARG A 485 0.95 -37.40 -29.44
CA ARG A 485 -0.47 -37.00 -29.37
C ARG A 485 -0.69 -35.47 -29.25
N ALA A 486 0.18 -34.77 -28.54
CA ALA A 486 0.09 -33.31 -28.40
C ALA A 486 0.33 -32.59 -29.75
N VAL A 487 1.28 -33.09 -30.54
CA VAL A 487 1.54 -32.58 -31.90
C VAL A 487 0.38 -32.89 -32.83
N VAL A 488 -0.17 -34.09 -32.81
CA VAL A 488 -1.36 -34.44 -33.62
C VAL A 488 -2.53 -33.52 -33.27
N HIS A 489 -2.75 -33.29 -31.98
CA HIS A 489 -3.78 -32.36 -31.50
C HIS A 489 -3.54 -30.93 -31.97
N ALA A 490 -2.31 -30.41 -31.86
CA ALA A 490 -1.94 -29.09 -32.35
C ALA A 490 -2.11 -28.93 -33.86
N ILE A 491 -1.80 -29.98 -34.65
CA ILE A 491 -2.02 -29.98 -36.09
C ILE A 491 -3.53 -29.92 -36.40
N ASN A 492 -4.35 -30.68 -35.69
CA ASN A 492 -5.80 -30.67 -35.90
C ASN A 492 -6.40 -29.30 -35.53
N VAL A 493 -5.92 -28.66 -34.48
CA VAL A 493 -6.28 -27.27 -34.15
C VAL A 493 -5.81 -26.32 -35.26
N GLY A 494 -4.57 -26.47 -35.74
CA GLY A 494 -4.05 -25.69 -36.86
C GLY A 494 -4.92 -25.80 -38.12
N ARG A 495 -5.36 -27.03 -38.47
CA ARG A 495 -6.25 -27.28 -39.62
C ARG A 495 -7.64 -26.65 -39.45
N SER A 496 -8.09 -26.39 -38.24
CA SER A 496 -9.34 -25.67 -38.03
C SER A 496 -9.21 -24.14 -38.25
N ILE A 497 -7.97 -23.64 -38.28
CA ILE A 497 -7.65 -22.25 -38.60
C ILE A 497 -7.48 -22.10 -40.12
N ASP A 498 -6.59 -22.88 -40.71
CA ASP A 498 -6.33 -22.88 -42.14
C ASP A 498 -5.96 -24.32 -42.61
N PRO A 499 -6.43 -24.77 -43.80
CA PRO A 499 -6.05 -26.07 -44.35
C PRO A 499 -4.56 -26.23 -44.66
N ASP A 500 -3.85 -25.12 -45.02
CA ASP A 500 -2.40 -25.13 -45.30
C ASP A 500 -1.57 -25.09 -44.00
N VAL A 501 -1.56 -26.20 -43.27
CA VAL A 501 -0.74 -26.36 -42.08
C VAL A 501 0.64 -26.89 -42.45
N ARG A 502 1.69 -26.22 -42.01
CA ARG A 502 3.09 -26.63 -42.18
C ARG A 502 3.71 -27.06 -40.86
N ALA A 503 4.11 -28.31 -40.75
CA ALA A 503 4.88 -28.81 -39.61
C ALA A 503 6.35 -28.45 -39.79
N VAL A 504 7.01 -27.98 -38.72
CA VAL A 504 8.43 -27.58 -38.74
C VAL A 504 9.18 -28.38 -37.69
N TYR A 505 10.08 -29.24 -38.12
CA TYR A 505 11.00 -29.98 -37.26
C TYR A 505 12.41 -29.40 -37.30
N ILE A 506 13.01 -29.19 -36.16
CA ILE A 506 14.37 -28.69 -36.05
C ILE A 506 15.27 -29.87 -35.71
N ALA A 507 16.15 -30.23 -36.64
CA ALA A 507 17.06 -31.35 -36.51
C ALA A 507 18.45 -30.90 -36.07
N ASP A 508 19.03 -31.55 -35.08
CA ASP A 508 20.41 -31.29 -34.67
C ASP A 508 21.44 -31.84 -35.69
N HIS A 509 21.06 -32.91 -36.40
CA HIS A 509 21.87 -33.59 -37.44
C HIS A 509 21.03 -34.01 -38.64
N ALA A 510 21.63 -34.00 -39.83
CA ALA A 510 20.97 -34.36 -41.08
C ALA A 510 20.31 -35.77 -41.07
N ASP A 511 20.98 -36.75 -40.45
CA ASP A 511 20.46 -38.14 -40.34
C ASP A 511 19.18 -38.21 -39.47
N GLU A 512 19.06 -37.34 -38.49
CA GLU A 512 17.89 -37.26 -37.63
C GLU A 512 16.69 -36.66 -38.40
N GLY A 513 16.96 -35.59 -39.15
CA GLY A 513 15.96 -35.01 -40.06
C GLY A 513 15.43 -35.99 -41.11
N ALA A 514 16.32 -36.80 -41.70
CA ALA A 514 15.92 -37.84 -42.67
C ALA A 514 15.03 -38.90 -42.03
N ARG A 515 15.38 -39.43 -40.85
CA ARG A 515 14.57 -40.39 -40.10
C ARG A 515 13.21 -39.83 -39.70
N MET A 516 13.16 -38.57 -39.25
CA MET A 516 11.91 -37.89 -38.92
C MET A 516 11.01 -37.77 -40.16
N ARG A 517 11.56 -37.40 -41.32
CA ARG A 517 10.82 -37.26 -42.56
C ARG A 517 10.20 -38.58 -43.02
N GLU A 518 10.96 -39.71 -42.92
CA GLU A 518 10.44 -41.03 -43.25
C GLU A 518 9.28 -41.49 -42.32
N ARG A 519 9.42 -41.21 -41.03
CA ARG A 519 8.35 -41.50 -40.05
C ARG A 519 7.13 -40.64 -40.32
N TRP A 520 7.33 -39.35 -40.61
CA TRP A 520 6.29 -38.38 -40.87
C TRP A 520 5.42 -38.74 -42.06
N VAL A 521 6.04 -39.03 -43.20
CA VAL A 521 5.33 -39.42 -44.43
C VAL A 521 4.46 -40.67 -44.24
N ARG A 522 4.90 -41.60 -43.38
CA ARG A 522 4.11 -42.81 -43.06
C ARG A 522 2.91 -42.53 -42.16
N GLN A 523 3.05 -41.58 -41.22
CA GLN A 523 2.04 -41.36 -40.18
C GLN A 523 1.15 -40.13 -40.46
N MET A 524 1.64 -39.15 -41.17
CA MET A 524 0.96 -37.89 -41.48
C MET A 524 1.21 -37.43 -42.93
N PRO A 525 0.81 -38.24 -43.95
CA PRO A 525 1.10 -37.96 -45.35
C PRO A 525 0.49 -36.64 -45.85
N ASP A 526 -0.63 -36.21 -45.24
CA ASP A 526 -1.40 -35.03 -45.64
C ASP A 526 -0.89 -33.72 -45.05
N VAL A 527 0.20 -33.71 -44.25
CA VAL A 527 0.77 -32.52 -43.65
C VAL A 527 2.23 -32.35 -44.08
N PRO A 528 2.59 -31.30 -44.82
CA PRO A 528 3.97 -31.10 -45.22
C PRO A 528 4.88 -30.84 -44.01
N LEU A 529 5.99 -31.59 -43.94
CA LEU A 529 7.04 -31.42 -42.95
C LEU A 529 8.23 -30.66 -43.53
N VAL A 530 8.55 -29.53 -42.93
CA VAL A 530 9.79 -28.78 -43.19
C VAL A 530 10.82 -29.16 -42.13
N VAL A 531 11.99 -29.65 -42.55
CA VAL A 531 13.10 -29.96 -41.66
C VAL A 531 14.11 -28.81 -41.76
N VAL A 532 14.37 -28.17 -40.61
CA VAL A 532 15.36 -27.07 -40.47
C VAL A 532 16.56 -27.64 -39.69
N GLU A 533 17.74 -27.63 -40.29
CA GLU A 533 18.95 -28.08 -39.61
C GLU A 533 19.51 -27.01 -38.69
N SER A 534 19.84 -27.39 -37.45
CA SER A 534 20.41 -26.51 -36.43
C SER A 534 21.54 -27.19 -35.66
N PRO A 535 22.78 -27.05 -36.10
CA PRO A 535 23.93 -27.71 -35.48
C PRO A 535 24.21 -27.24 -34.04
N TYR A 536 23.53 -26.17 -33.59
CA TYR A 536 23.73 -25.56 -32.26
C TYR A 536 22.69 -26.00 -31.21
N ARG A 537 21.87 -26.99 -31.45
CA ARG A 537 20.79 -27.47 -30.56
C ARG A 537 19.85 -26.36 -30.09
N ALA A 538 19.62 -25.36 -30.92
CA ALA A 538 18.75 -24.23 -30.63
C ALA A 538 17.40 -24.42 -31.31
N LEU A 539 16.30 -24.31 -30.55
CA LEU A 539 14.94 -24.42 -31.09
C LEU A 539 14.42 -23.07 -31.60
N VAL A 540 14.65 -22.00 -30.85
CA VAL A 540 14.01 -20.70 -31.07
C VAL A 540 14.57 -19.99 -32.30
N GLY A 541 15.91 -19.87 -32.39
CA GLY A 541 16.58 -19.16 -33.49
C GLY A 541 16.24 -19.71 -34.87
N PRO A 542 16.39 -21.04 -35.11
CA PRO A 542 16.08 -21.65 -36.42
C PRO A 542 14.61 -21.50 -36.82
N LEU A 543 13.67 -21.61 -35.87
CA LEU A 543 12.26 -21.37 -36.17
C LEU A 543 12.00 -19.92 -36.56
N LEU A 544 12.59 -18.96 -35.86
CA LEU A 544 12.49 -17.54 -36.22
C LEU A 544 13.07 -17.27 -37.61
N SER A 545 14.24 -17.84 -37.92
CA SER A 545 14.85 -17.73 -39.25
C SER A 545 13.98 -18.34 -40.35
N TYR A 546 13.34 -19.47 -40.05
CA TYR A 546 12.37 -20.07 -41.00
C TYR A 546 11.17 -19.13 -41.25
N LEU A 547 10.63 -18.52 -40.20
CA LEU A 547 9.54 -17.54 -40.33
C LEU A 547 9.98 -16.29 -41.11
N ASP A 548 11.25 -15.85 -40.96
CA ASP A 548 11.81 -14.74 -41.76
C ASP A 548 11.90 -15.09 -43.24
N VAL A 549 12.36 -16.29 -43.55
CA VAL A 549 12.40 -16.79 -44.94
C VAL A 549 11.00 -16.88 -45.53
N LEU A 550 10.02 -17.35 -44.77
CA LEU A 550 8.62 -17.39 -45.19
C LEU A 550 8.04 -16.01 -45.45
N GLY A 551 8.39 -15.01 -44.65
CA GLY A 551 8.00 -13.62 -44.84
C GLY A 551 8.67 -13.02 -46.07
N ALA A 552 9.98 -13.23 -46.26
CA ALA A 552 10.73 -12.74 -47.39
C ALA A 552 10.32 -13.37 -48.72
N ALA A 553 9.82 -14.59 -48.71
CA ALA A 553 9.31 -15.27 -49.93
C ALA A 553 7.90 -14.84 -50.32
N TRP A 554 7.26 -13.97 -49.54
CA TRP A 554 5.91 -13.48 -49.85
C TRP A 554 5.97 -12.36 -50.90
N PRO A 555 5.04 -12.34 -51.89
CA PRO A 555 5.01 -11.31 -52.91
C PRO A 555 4.84 -9.91 -52.31
N PRO A 556 5.69 -8.93 -52.66
CA PRO A 556 5.64 -7.59 -52.09
C PRO A 556 4.41 -6.77 -52.48
N ASP A 557 3.66 -7.20 -53.50
CA ASP A 557 2.42 -6.61 -53.99
C ASP A 557 1.18 -7.08 -53.22
N LYS A 558 1.31 -8.08 -52.36
CA LYS A 558 0.22 -8.60 -51.53
C LYS A 558 0.37 -8.20 -50.03
N PRO A 559 -0.74 -7.95 -49.32
CA PRO A 559 -0.68 -7.75 -47.87
C PRO A 559 -0.05 -8.97 -47.21
N GLU A 560 0.85 -8.73 -46.27
CA GLU A 560 1.57 -9.78 -45.53
C GLU A 560 0.58 -10.66 -44.76
N PRO A 561 0.64 -12.02 -44.90
CA PRO A 561 -0.29 -12.92 -44.24
C PRO A 561 -0.08 -12.95 -42.72
N ILE A 562 -1.13 -13.22 -41.96
CA ILE A 562 -1.02 -13.50 -40.55
C ILE A 562 -0.50 -14.94 -40.38
N THR A 563 0.64 -15.11 -39.73
CA THR A 563 1.22 -16.41 -39.46
C THR A 563 0.81 -16.88 -38.06
N PHE A 564 0.01 -17.92 -37.99
CA PHE A 564 -0.36 -18.61 -36.76
C PHE A 564 0.70 -19.65 -36.39
N VAL A 565 1.41 -19.44 -35.29
CA VAL A 565 2.35 -20.45 -34.76
C VAL A 565 1.63 -21.23 -33.67
N VAL A 566 1.24 -22.46 -33.98
CA VAL A 566 0.48 -23.33 -33.07
C VAL A 566 1.45 -24.21 -32.30
N ILE A 567 1.61 -23.93 -31.02
CA ILE A 567 2.61 -24.58 -30.15
C ILE A 567 1.95 -25.70 -29.35
N PRO A 568 2.37 -26.98 -29.55
CA PRO A 568 1.94 -28.07 -28.69
C PRO A 568 2.60 -27.92 -27.30
N GLU A 569 1.80 -27.76 -26.25
CA GLU A 569 2.28 -27.65 -24.88
C GLU A 569 1.79 -28.83 -24.03
N TYR A 570 2.70 -29.59 -23.45
CA TYR A 570 2.36 -30.59 -22.44
C TYR A 570 2.14 -29.94 -21.08
N VAL A 571 0.94 -30.06 -20.52
CA VAL A 571 0.59 -29.50 -19.23
C VAL A 571 0.80 -30.52 -18.12
N ALA A 572 1.83 -30.31 -17.33
CA ALA A 572 2.12 -31.14 -16.16
C ALA A 572 1.11 -30.91 -15.03
N ARG A 573 0.62 -32.00 -14.41
CA ARG A 573 -0.41 -31.98 -13.36
C ARG A 573 0.11 -31.47 -12.01
N SER A 574 1.38 -31.74 -11.67
CA SER A 574 2.00 -31.41 -10.41
C SER A 574 3.14 -30.40 -10.58
N TRP A 575 3.45 -29.66 -9.48
CA TRP A 575 4.52 -28.67 -9.51
C TRP A 575 5.91 -29.26 -9.74
N TRP A 576 6.16 -30.49 -9.28
CA TRP A 576 7.43 -31.21 -9.47
C TRP A 576 7.58 -31.75 -10.90
N GLU A 577 6.50 -32.15 -11.57
CA GLU A 577 6.53 -32.53 -12.98
C GLU A 577 6.94 -31.35 -13.87
N ARG A 578 6.50 -30.12 -13.53
CA ARG A 578 6.91 -28.90 -14.24
C ARG A 578 8.43 -28.68 -14.23
N MET A 579 9.14 -29.19 -13.23
CA MET A 579 10.61 -29.10 -13.16
C MET A 579 11.30 -30.12 -14.07
N LEU A 580 10.62 -31.23 -14.41
CA LEU A 580 11.17 -32.29 -15.25
C LEU A 580 10.96 -32.03 -16.75
N TYR A 581 9.94 -31.27 -17.11
CA TYR A 581 9.64 -30.96 -18.51
C TYR A 581 10.31 -29.68 -18.97
N ASN A 582 10.87 -29.73 -20.19
CA ASN A 582 11.55 -28.61 -20.82
C ASN A 582 10.53 -27.48 -21.11
N GLN A 583 10.83 -26.26 -20.64
CA GLN A 583 9.99 -25.08 -20.85
C GLN A 583 10.16 -24.47 -22.27
N SER A 584 10.38 -25.30 -23.30
CA SER A 584 10.61 -24.86 -24.67
C SER A 584 9.44 -24.08 -25.25
N ALA A 585 8.20 -24.48 -24.97
CA ALA A 585 6.98 -23.77 -25.38
C ALA A 585 6.96 -22.34 -24.84
N LYS A 586 7.29 -22.15 -23.57
CA LYS A 586 7.34 -20.81 -22.94
C LYS A 586 8.40 -19.90 -23.55
N ARG A 587 9.61 -20.44 -23.85
CA ARG A 587 10.68 -19.68 -24.49
C ARG A 587 10.31 -19.28 -25.91
N LEU A 588 9.70 -20.21 -26.65
CA LEU A 588 9.24 -19.98 -28.02
C LEU A 588 8.15 -18.89 -28.06
N ARG A 589 7.15 -19.00 -27.18
CA ARG A 589 6.10 -17.99 -27.05
C ARG A 589 6.68 -16.60 -26.76
N GLN A 590 7.62 -16.48 -25.81
CA GLN A 590 8.25 -15.19 -25.47
C GLN A 590 9.00 -14.58 -26.66
N ALA A 591 9.68 -15.41 -27.46
CA ALA A 591 10.41 -14.95 -28.64
C ALA A 591 9.47 -14.51 -29.78
N LEU A 592 8.30 -15.13 -29.90
CA LEU A 592 7.32 -14.83 -30.95
C LEU A 592 6.44 -13.63 -30.62
N LEU A 593 6.19 -13.29 -29.35
CA LEU A 593 5.31 -12.20 -28.93
C LEU A 593 5.70 -10.81 -29.47
N GLY A 594 6.96 -10.61 -29.83
CA GLY A 594 7.44 -9.34 -30.40
C GLY A 594 7.39 -9.25 -31.94
N ARG A 595 6.99 -10.32 -32.64
CA ARG A 595 6.97 -10.33 -34.10
C ARG A 595 5.69 -9.73 -34.66
N PRO A 596 5.80 -8.83 -35.66
CA PRO A 596 4.62 -8.36 -36.38
C PRO A 596 3.99 -9.51 -37.17
N HIS A 597 2.71 -9.42 -37.43
CA HIS A 597 1.91 -10.39 -38.21
C HIS A 597 2.03 -11.86 -37.75
N THR A 598 2.40 -12.10 -36.48
CA THR A 598 2.53 -13.42 -35.90
C THR A 598 1.57 -13.58 -34.71
N VAL A 599 0.73 -14.60 -34.76
CA VAL A 599 -0.19 -14.98 -33.69
C VAL A 599 0.29 -16.29 -33.10
N VAL A 600 0.39 -16.35 -31.78
CA VAL A 600 0.79 -17.56 -31.06
C VAL A 600 -0.45 -18.23 -30.51
N VAL A 601 -0.65 -19.49 -30.85
CA VAL A 601 -1.74 -20.33 -30.34
C VAL A 601 -1.13 -21.46 -29.50
N ASP A 602 -1.29 -21.38 -28.19
CA ASP A 602 -0.87 -22.47 -27.28
C ASP A 602 -1.96 -23.53 -27.25
N VAL A 603 -1.60 -24.78 -27.57
CA VAL A 603 -2.51 -25.92 -27.54
C VAL A 603 -2.11 -26.85 -26.41
N PRO A 604 -2.78 -26.71 -25.23
CA PRO A 604 -2.47 -27.52 -24.07
C PRO A 604 -2.94 -28.94 -24.27
N TYR A 605 -2.07 -29.91 -24.01
CA TYR A 605 -2.38 -31.32 -23.98
C TYR A 605 -2.20 -31.89 -22.58
N GLN A 606 -3.27 -32.38 -21.99
CA GLN A 606 -3.26 -33.08 -20.70
C GLN A 606 -3.39 -34.58 -20.94
N ARG A 607 -2.61 -35.37 -20.26
CA ARG A 607 -2.77 -36.82 -20.26
C ARG A 607 -4.05 -37.18 -19.50
N ASP A 608 -5.09 -37.57 -20.22
CA ASP A 608 -6.26 -38.20 -19.62
C ASP A 608 -5.95 -39.67 -19.36
N ASP A 609 -5.83 -40.06 -18.11
CA ASP A 609 -5.66 -41.44 -17.68
C ASP A 609 -7.00 -42.20 -17.72
N GLY A 610 -7.97 -41.78 -18.54
CA GLY A 610 -9.32 -42.33 -18.52
C GLY A 610 -10.13 -42.33 -19.81
N LEU A 611 -9.55 -42.02 -20.98
CA LEU A 611 -10.27 -42.16 -22.23
C LEU A 611 -9.79 -43.42 -23.00
N GLU A 612 -10.74 -44.34 -23.14
CA GLU A 612 -10.68 -45.54 -23.96
C GLU A 612 -10.08 -45.28 -25.35
N GLU A 613 -9.22 -46.21 -25.81
CA GLU A 613 -8.70 -46.22 -27.18
C GLU A 613 -9.86 -46.23 -28.17
N PRO A 614 -9.97 -45.26 -29.10
CA PRO A 614 -10.87 -45.43 -30.23
C PRO A 614 -10.24 -46.46 -31.18
N GLY A 615 -10.70 -47.71 -31.14
CA GLY A 615 -10.26 -48.71 -32.08
C GLY A 615 -10.18 -50.15 -31.58
N ARG A 616 -11.11 -50.59 -30.76
CA ARG A 616 -11.48 -52.01 -30.69
C ARG A 616 -12.99 -52.14 -30.88
N ASP A 617 -13.41 -52.26 -32.12
CA ASP A 617 -14.70 -52.85 -32.46
C ASP A 617 -14.65 -54.32 -32.07
N GLU A 618 -15.10 -54.66 -30.89
CA GLU A 618 -15.58 -56.01 -30.61
C GLU A 618 -17.01 -56.13 -31.16
N PRO A 619 -17.32 -57.21 -31.97
CA PRO A 619 -18.66 -57.40 -32.52
C PRO A 619 -19.62 -57.61 -31.34
N ARG A 620 -20.62 -56.76 -31.20
CA ARG A 620 -21.77 -57.02 -30.33
C ARG A 620 -22.50 -58.28 -30.82
N GLU A 621 -22.35 -59.37 -30.11
CA GLU A 621 -23.23 -60.51 -30.18
C GLU A 621 -24.67 -60.09 -29.83
N THR A 622 -25.54 -60.22 -30.81
CA THR A 622 -26.99 -60.13 -30.65
C THR A 622 -27.48 -61.31 -29.80
N ALA A 623 -27.81 -61.05 -28.55
CA ALA A 623 -28.63 -61.95 -27.75
C ALA A 623 -30.08 -61.45 -27.76
N ALA A 624 -30.89 -62.18 -28.50
CA ALA A 624 -32.35 -62.05 -28.57
C ALA A 624 -33.02 -62.62 -27.31
N ASN A 625 -34.20 -62.08 -27.04
CA ASN A 625 -35.31 -62.64 -26.30
C ASN A 625 -35.39 -62.53 -24.77
N GLY A 626 -36.51 -61.97 -24.39
CA GLY A 626 -37.09 -62.11 -23.05
C GLY A 626 -38.13 -61.08 -22.67
N THR A 627 -39.27 -61.14 -23.40
CA THR A 627 -40.56 -60.59 -22.93
C THR A 627 -40.84 -60.91 -21.48
N ARG A 628 -41.25 -59.94 -20.69
CA ARG A 628 -42.30 -60.01 -19.66
C ARG A 628 -42.93 -58.68 -19.34
N THR A 629 -44.22 -58.64 -19.45
CA THR A 629 -45.24 -57.63 -19.17
C THR A 629 -45.34 -57.23 -17.70
N PRO A 630 -45.96 -56.08 -17.41
CA PRO A 630 -46.03 -55.50 -16.08
C PRO A 630 -47.32 -55.97 -15.35
N THR A 631 -47.24 -56.07 -14.03
CA THR A 631 -48.45 -56.05 -13.16
C THR A 631 -48.15 -55.31 -11.87
N SER A 632 -49.10 -54.38 -11.61
CA SER A 632 -49.50 -53.64 -10.39
C SER A 632 -48.52 -52.68 -9.81
#